data_6eeda6fc7b3c009493ed126948ce24c2
#
_entry.id   6eeda6fc7b3c009493ed126948ce24c2
#
_cell.length_a   1.000
_cell.length_b   1.000
_cell.length_c   1.000
_cell.angle_alpha   90.00
_cell.angle_beta   90.00
_cell.angle_gamma   90.00
#
_symmetry.space_group_name_H-M   'P 1'
#
loop_
_entity.id
_entity.type
_entity.pdbx_description
1 polymer ?
#
loop_
_entity_poly.entity_id
_entity_poly.type
_entity_poly.pdbx_seq_one_letter_code
_entity_poly.pdbx_strand_id
1 'polypeptide(L)'
;SAASDVYKRQDLKRVFYSAYIPLNEDNVLPEIGTPPPLLREHRLYQADWLLRFYGFQAGELLSSEQPNFNEMIDPKCDWALRHLEQFPVEVEKASYATLLRVPGIGPKSASRITYARRYGRLDYASLKKMGVVLKRAHYFITCGGKQMYHTPIEASYITRQLISVDKKDLWNTQHANESFTQMTLTDFGVC
;
A
#
# COMPACT_ATOMS: atom_id res chain seq x y z
N SER A 1 -3.26 2.30 -18.04
CA SER A 1 -4.56 1.81 -18.53
C SER A 1 -5.41 2.98 -18.98
N ALA A 2 -6.37 2.77 -19.89
CA ALA A 2 -7.24 3.81 -20.42
C ALA A 2 -7.91 4.68 -19.34
N ALA A 3 -8.29 4.08 -18.20
CA ALA A 3 -8.87 4.79 -17.06
C ALA A 3 -7.91 5.81 -16.44
N SER A 4 -6.62 5.50 -16.34
CA SER A 4 -5.60 6.41 -15.78
C SER A 4 -5.33 7.59 -16.73
N ASP A 5 -5.40 7.39 -18.05
CA ASP A 5 -5.21 8.45 -19.04
C ASP A 5 -6.42 9.38 -19.10
N VAL A 6 -7.62 8.84 -19.01
CA VAL A 6 -8.87 9.62 -18.91
C VAL A 6 -8.85 10.48 -17.64
N TYR A 7 -8.43 9.92 -16.52
CA TYR A 7 -8.28 10.61 -15.24
C TYR A 7 -7.35 11.83 -15.34
N LYS A 8 -6.16 11.69 -15.96
CA LYS A 8 -5.19 12.77 -16.12
C LYS A 8 -5.67 13.85 -17.09
N ARG A 9 -6.41 13.46 -18.14
CA ARG A 9 -6.93 14.42 -19.14
C ARG A 9 -8.11 15.24 -18.68
N GLN A 10 -8.92 14.70 -17.75
CA GLN A 10 -10.15 15.33 -17.28
C GLN A 10 -10.01 16.11 -15.97
N ASP A 11 -8.80 16.21 -15.41
CA ASP A 11 -8.51 16.84 -14.11
C ASP A 11 -9.47 16.38 -12.99
N LEU A 12 -9.83 15.10 -13.00
CA LEU A 12 -10.72 14.50 -12.02
C LEU A 12 -10.08 14.53 -10.64
N LYS A 13 -10.75 15.13 -9.68
CA LYS A 13 -10.27 15.25 -8.30
C LYS A 13 -10.35 13.93 -7.54
N ARG A 14 -11.27 13.05 -7.91
CA ARG A 14 -11.50 11.79 -7.21
C ARG A 14 -12.13 10.74 -8.13
N VAL A 15 -11.67 9.50 -7.98
CA VAL A 15 -12.26 8.32 -8.63
C VAL A 15 -12.80 7.41 -7.53
N PHE A 16 -13.99 6.86 -7.75
CA PHE A 16 -14.58 5.86 -6.88
C PHE A 16 -14.46 4.49 -7.55
N TYR A 17 -13.98 3.53 -6.82
CA TYR A 17 -13.97 2.13 -7.20
C TYR A 17 -15.00 1.41 -6.35
N SER A 18 -15.80 0.54 -6.95
CA SER A 18 -16.65 -0.37 -6.21
C SER A 18 -16.47 -1.79 -6.71
N ALA A 19 -16.51 -2.74 -5.80
CA ALA A 19 -16.53 -4.13 -6.15
C ALA A 19 -17.85 -4.47 -6.85
N TYR A 20 -17.79 -5.28 -7.90
CA TYR A 20 -18.97 -5.74 -8.62
C TYR A 20 -19.77 -6.72 -7.73
N ILE A 21 -21.07 -6.51 -7.66
CA ILE A 21 -22.02 -7.41 -6.99
C ILE A 21 -22.93 -8.00 -8.08
N PRO A 22 -22.93 -9.33 -8.29
CA PRO A 22 -23.79 -9.96 -9.30
C PRO A 22 -25.26 -9.81 -8.91
N LEU A 23 -26.06 -9.23 -9.79
CA LEU A 23 -27.52 -9.07 -9.63
C LEU A 23 -28.30 -9.93 -10.60
N ASN A 24 -27.71 -10.25 -11.76
CA ASN A 24 -28.34 -11.01 -12.83
C ASN A 24 -27.46 -12.21 -13.21
N GLU A 25 -28.07 -13.28 -13.72
CA GLU A 25 -27.36 -14.38 -14.33
C GLU A 25 -26.86 -13.94 -15.72
N ASP A 26 -25.55 -14.00 -15.92
CA ASP A 26 -24.89 -13.72 -17.19
C ASP A 26 -23.66 -14.63 -17.32
N ASN A 27 -23.51 -15.28 -18.46
CA ASN A 27 -22.44 -16.24 -18.72
C ASN A 27 -21.03 -15.60 -18.76
N VAL A 28 -20.95 -14.26 -18.89
CA VAL A 28 -19.70 -13.48 -18.95
C VAL A 28 -19.34 -12.86 -17.60
N LEU A 29 -20.30 -12.81 -16.67
CA LEU A 29 -20.16 -12.19 -15.36
C LEU A 29 -20.07 -13.24 -14.25
N PRO A 30 -19.53 -12.89 -13.08
CA PRO A 30 -19.53 -13.79 -11.93
C PRO A 30 -20.94 -14.22 -11.54
N GLU A 31 -21.09 -15.48 -11.11
CA GLU A 31 -22.37 -16.06 -10.69
C GLU A 31 -22.99 -15.30 -9.50
N ILE A 32 -24.31 -15.33 -9.43
CA ILE A 32 -25.07 -14.77 -8.28
C ILE A 32 -24.61 -15.45 -6.99
N GLY A 33 -24.31 -14.64 -5.96
CA GLY A 33 -23.78 -15.13 -4.68
C GLY A 33 -22.26 -15.15 -4.59
N THR A 34 -21.53 -14.84 -5.68
CA THR A 34 -20.07 -14.64 -5.63
C THR A 34 -19.76 -13.44 -4.74
N PRO A 35 -18.94 -13.59 -3.68
CA PRO A 35 -18.61 -12.49 -2.80
C PRO A 35 -17.85 -11.38 -3.55
N PRO A 36 -18.16 -10.10 -3.28
CA PRO A 36 -17.48 -8.98 -3.96
C PRO A 36 -15.98 -8.98 -3.65
N PRO A 37 -15.10 -8.73 -4.64
CA PRO A 37 -13.64 -8.75 -4.47
C PRO A 37 -13.13 -7.48 -3.77
N LEU A 38 -13.45 -7.30 -2.48
CA LEU A 38 -13.12 -6.12 -1.67
C LEU A 38 -11.61 -5.85 -1.59
N LEU A 39 -10.77 -6.90 -1.57
CA LEU A 39 -9.32 -6.75 -1.58
C LEU A 39 -8.83 -6.07 -2.85
N ARG A 40 -9.39 -6.44 -4.01
CA ARG A 40 -9.05 -5.81 -5.28
C ARG A 40 -9.45 -4.33 -5.30
N GLU A 41 -10.63 -4.00 -4.81
CA GLU A 41 -11.09 -2.62 -4.64
C GLU A 41 -10.11 -1.84 -3.76
N HIS A 42 -9.74 -2.39 -2.61
CA HIS A 42 -8.79 -1.77 -1.70
C HIS A 42 -7.41 -1.51 -2.36
N ARG A 43 -6.89 -2.46 -3.16
CA ARG A 43 -5.64 -2.29 -3.90
C ARG A 43 -5.74 -1.19 -4.97
N LEU A 44 -6.88 -1.03 -5.61
CA LEU A 44 -7.12 0.07 -6.56
C LEU A 44 -7.08 1.43 -5.87
N TYR A 45 -7.70 1.58 -4.68
CA TYR A 45 -7.60 2.81 -3.90
C TYR A 45 -6.17 3.10 -3.44
N GLN A 46 -5.42 2.08 -3.02
CA GLN A 46 -4.01 2.24 -2.67
C GLN A 46 -3.17 2.69 -3.87
N ALA A 47 -3.39 2.12 -5.05
CA ALA A 47 -2.71 2.51 -6.28
C ALA A 47 -3.05 3.94 -6.70
N ASP A 48 -4.33 4.33 -6.66
CA ASP A 48 -4.75 5.71 -6.93
C ASP A 48 -4.03 6.71 -6.01
N TRP A 49 -3.87 6.36 -4.73
CA TRP A 49 -3.11 7.17 -3.77
C TRP A 49 -1.63 7.32 -4.16
N LEU A 50 -1.01 6.24 -4.66
CA LEU A 50 0.38 6.27 -5.15
C LEU A 50 0.55 7.18 -6.37
N LEU A 51 -0.41 7.15 -7.29
CA LEU A 51 -0.40 8.01 -8.48
C LEU A 51 -0.51 9.49 -8.12
N ARG A 52 -1.34 9.83 -7.13
CA ARG A 52 -1.61 11.22 -6.75
C ARG A 52 -0.52 11.85 -5.90
N PHE A 53 -0.01 11.11 -4.93
CA PHE A 53 0.81 11.70 -3.86
C PHE A 53 2.25 11.21 -3.81
N TYR A 54 2.59 10.13 -4.52
CA TYR A 54 3.91 9.51 -4.46
C TYR A 54 4.68 9.59 -5.79
N GLY A 55 4.07 10.18 -6.82
CA GLY A 55 4.70 10.36 -8.11
C GLY A 55 4.88 9.07 -8.92
N PHE A 56 4.09 8.04 -8.63
CA PHE A 56 4.06 6.83 -9.44
C PHE A 56 3.32 7.04 -10.75
N GLN A 57 3.71 6.33 -11.79
CA GLN A 57 3.00 6.20 -13.05
C GLN A 57 2.22 4.88 -13.08
N ALA A 58 1.10 4.85 -13.82
CA ALA A 58 0.28 3.64 -13.91
C ALA A 58 1.06 2.45 -14.50
N GLY A 59 1.91 2.71 -15.51
CA GLY A 59 2.75 1.70 -16.15
C GLY A 59 3.87 1.15 -15.25
N GLU A 60 4.22 1.83 -14.14
CA GLU A 60 5.16 1.29 -13.13
C GLU A 60 4.48 0.28 -12.21
N LEU A 61 3.18 0.44 -11.96
CA LEU A 61 2.41 -0.41 -11.05
C LEU A 61 1.84 -1.63 -11.75
N LEU A 62 1.38 -1.47 -12.99
CA LEU A 62 0.76 -2.53 -13.80
C LEU A 62 1.39 -2.56 -15.20
N SER A 63 1.57 -3.75 -15.75
CA SER A 63 2.08 -3.97 -17.10
C SER A 63 1.16 -4.95 -17.86
N SER A 64 1.44 -5.16 -19.15
CA SER A 64 0.77 -6.21 -19.94
C SER A 64 0.99 -7.61 -19.38
N GLU A 65 2.16 -7.84 -18.80
CA GLU A 65 2.54 -9.11 -18.18
C GLU A 65 1.91 -9.29 -16.80
N GLN A 66 1.68 -8.19 -16.09
CA GLN A 66 1.06 -8.17 -14.77
C GLN A 66 -0.09 -7.15 -14.72
N PRO A 67 -1.25 -7.49 -15.32
CA PRO A 67 -2.38 -6.57 -15.47
C PRO A 67 -3.19 -6.36 -14.18
N ASN A 68 -2.98 -7.18 -13.15
CA ASN A 68 -3.71 -7.13 -11.88
C ASN A 68 -2.77 -6.89 -10.70
N PHE A 69 -3.27 -6.19 -9.68
CA PHE A 69 -2.55 -6.04 -8.41
C PHE A 69 -2.49 -7.35 -7.63
N ASN A 70 -1.41 -7.51 -6.91
CA ASN A 70 -1.29 -8.59 -5.93
C ASN A 70 -2.26 -8.32 -4.77
N GLU A 71 -3.14 -9.27 -4.47
CA GLU A 71 -4.12 -9.12 -3.38
C GLU A 71 -3.47 -9.23 -2.00
N MET A 72 -2.37 -10.00 -1.89
CA MET A 72 -1.72 -10.28 -0.61
C MET A 72 -0.77 -9.17 -0.15
N ILE A 73 -0.24 -8.37 -1.08
CA ILE A 73 0.77 -7.33 -0.83
C ILE A 73 0.26 -5.99 -1.34
N ASP A 74 0.55 -4.90 -0.63
CA ASP A 74 0.18 -3.57 -1.12
C ASP A 74 0.97 -3.19 -2.39
N PRO A 75 0.39 -2.38 -3.29
CA PRO A 75 1.00 -2.06 -4.59
C PRO A 75 2.38 -1.43 -4.49
N LYS A 76 2.68 -0.69 -3.42
CA LYS A 76 4.00 -0.08 -3.21
C LYS A 76 5.05 -1.10 -2.80
N CYS A 77 4.68 -2.04 -1.93
CA CYS A 77 5.56 -3.15 -1.56
C CYS A 77 5.79 -4.08 -2.76
N ASP A 78 4.75 -4.40 -3.54
CA ASP A 78 4.86 -5.21 -4.74
C ASP A 78 5.81 -4.57 -5.76
N TRP A 79 5.67 -3.26 -5.99
CA TRP A 79 6.60 -2.51 -6.84
C TRP A 79 8.05 -2.60 -6.33
N ALA A 80 8.27 -2.38 -5.04
CA ALA A 80 9.61 -2.41 -4.45
C ALA A 80 10.26 -3.80 -4.53
N LEU A 81 9.48 -4.87 -4.41
CA LEU A 81 9.96 -6.24 -4.56
C LEU A 81 10.37 -6.57 -6.01
N ARG A 82 9.70 -5.95 -6.99
CA ARG A 82 10.09 -6.06 -8.41
C ARG A 82 11.31 -5.22 -8.79
N HIS A 83 11.71 -4.30 -7.92
CA HIS A 83 12.81 -3.35 -8.16
C HIS A 83 13.83 -3.39 -7.00
N LEU A 84 14.17 -4.60 -6.54
CA LEU A 84 15.11 -4.78 -5.42
C LEU A 84 16.50 -4.23 -5.70
N GLU A 85 16.87 -4.08 -6.98
CA GLU A 85 18.13 -3.46 -7.43
C GLU A 85 18.26 -2.00 -7.00
N GLN A 86 17.15 -1.33 -6.67
CA GLN A 86 17.14 0.05 -6.18
C GLN A 86 17.29 0.14 -4.66
N PHE A 87 17.31 -1.00 -3.96
CA PHE A 87 17.35 -1.09 -2.50
C PHE A 87 18.57 -1.82 -1.98
N PRO A 88 19.02 -1.53 -0.75
CA PRO A 88 18.46 -0.60 0.21
C PRO A 88 18.80 0.88 -0.09
N VAL A 89 17.88 1.77 0.26
CA VAL A 89 18.04 3.22 0.12
C VAL A 89 18.63 3.81 1.40
N GLU A 90 19.73 4.57 1.27
CA GLU A 90 20.29 5.32 2.40
C GLU A 90 19.46 6.58 2.68
N VAL A 91 18.77 6.62 3.82
CA VAL A 91 17.81 7.68 4.15
C VAL A 91 18.44 9.06 4.30
N GLU A 92 19.72 9.12 4.70
CA GLU A 92 20.43 10.39 4.87
C GLU A 92 20.79 11.05 3.54
N LYS A 93 20.89 10.27 2.46
CA LYS A 93 21.32 10.75 1.13
C LYS A 93 20.20 10.79 0.10
N ALA A 94 19.20 9.94 0.25
CA ALA A 94 18.16 9.74 -0.74
C ALA A 94 17.37 11.02 -1.05
N SER A 95 16.98 11.20 -2.31
CA SER A 95 16.07 12.28 -2.69
C SER A 95 14.68 12.09 -2.06
N TYR A 96 13.92 13.18 -1.98
CA TYR A 96 12.51 13.09 -1.55
C TYR A 96 11.71 12.09 -2.40
N ALA A 97 11.90 12.14 -3.72
CA ALA A 97 11.25 11.23 -4.65
C ALA A 97 11.66 9.76 -4.40
N THR A 98 12.94 9.50 -4.15
CA THR A 98 13.43 8.16 -3.81
C THR A 98 12.83 7.67 -2.49
N LEU A 99 12.75 8.53 -1.47
CA LEU A 99 12.10 8.17 -0.19
C LEU A 99 10.64 7.81 -0.37
N LEU A 100 9.93 8.47 -1.28
CA LEU A 100 8.53 8.14 -1.60
C LEU A 100 8.38 6.75 -2.24
N ARG A 101 9.42 6.19 -2.85
CA ARG A 101 9.41 4.82 -3.41
C ARG A 101 9.55 3.74 -2.34
N VAL A 102 10.10 4.09 -1.17
CA VAL A 102 10.34 3.14 -0.08
C VAL A 102 9.04 2.73 0.60
N PRO A 103 8.70 1.43 0.69
CA PRO A 103 7.57 0.94 1.49
C PRO A 103 7.65 1.42 2.94
N GLY A 104 6.53 1.85 3.51
CA GLY A 104 6.49 2.37 4.88
C GLY A 104 6.92 3.82 5.07
N ILE A 105 7.37 4.52 4.01
CA ILE A 105 7.64 5.95 4.03
C ILE A 105 6.56 6.67 3.21
N GLY A 106 5.81 7.55 3.87
CA GLY A 106 4.80 8.40 3.24
C GLY A 106 5.30 9.84 3.00
N PRO A 107 4.51 10.69 2.31
CA PRO A 107 4.91 12.07 2.00
C PRO A 107 5.30 12.88 3.25
N LYS A 108 4.52 12.76 4.32
CA LYS A 108 4.82 13.45 5.60
C LYS A 108 6.14 12.97 6.21
N SER A 109 6.38 11.65 6.21
CA SER A 109 7.62 11.08 6.74
C SER A 109 8.82 11.45 5.89
N ALA A 110 8.71 11.36 4.55
CA ALA A 110 9.76 11.77 3.62
C ALA A 110 10.15 13.24 3.79
N SER A 111 9.17 14.13 3.92
CA SER A 111 9.40 15.56 4.19
C SER A 111 10.14 15.78 5.53
N ARG A 112 9.73 15.09 6.59
CA ARG A 112 10.38 15.18 7.91
C ARG A 112 11.82 14.66 7.85
N ILE A 113 12.08 13.56 7.16
CA ILE A 113 13.42 13.00 6.97
C ILE A 113 14.32 14.01 6.23
N THR A 114 13.86 14.55 5.10
CA THR A 114 14.63 15.52 4.32
C THR A 114 14.93 16.81 5.06
N TYR A 115 14.06 17.20 5.98
CA TYR A 115 14.28 18.34 6.86
C TYR A 115 15.26 18.00 7.98
N ALA A 116 15.00 16.94 8.74
CA ALA A 116 15.73 16.59 9.97
C ALA A 116 17.22 16.26 9.72
N ARG A 117 17.55 15.59 8.60
CA ARG A 117 18.93 15.23 8.25
C ARG A 117 19.85 16.44 8.04
N ARG A 118 19.31 17.66 7.88
CA ARG A 118 20.08 18.89 7.80
C ARG A 118 20.69 19.32 9.13
N TYR A 119 20.09 18.85 10.24
CA TYR A 119 20.45 19.25 11.59
C TYR A 119 21.22 18.19 12.37
N GLY A 120 21.27 16.97 11.86
CA GLY A 120 22.00 15.90 12.51
C GLY A 120 21.80 14.54 11.83
N ARG A 121 22.57 13.57 12.32
CA ARG A 121 22.43 12.17 11.85
C ARG A 121 21.12 11.58 12.34
N LEU A 122 20.53 10.78 11.48
CA LEU A 122 19.31 10.06 11.79
C LEU A 122 19.62 8.65 12.30
N ASP A 123 18.71 8.15 13.12
CA ASP A 123 18.68 6.75 13.55
C ASP A 123 17.28 6.17 13.38
N TYR A 124 17.14 4.87 13.53
CA TYR A 124 15.85 4.18 13.36
C TYR A 124 14.80 4.62 14.38
N ALA A 125 15.21 5.04 15.58
CA ALA A 125 14.30 5.58 16.60
C ALA A 125 13.71 6.92 16.15
N SER A 126 14.53 7.80 15.58
CA SER A 126 14.11 9.07 14.99
C SER A 126 13.19 8.85 13.80
N LEU A 127 13.50 7.90 12.91
CA LEU A 127 12.65 7.54 11.77
C LEU A 127 11.26 7.10 12.24
N LYS A 128 11.18 6.28 13.29
CA LYS A 128 9.90 5.88 13.90
C LYS A 128 9.09 7.07 14.42
N LYS A 129 9.74 8.02 15.11
CA LYS A 129 9.10 9.26 15.59
C LYS A 129 8.62 10.14 14.44
N MET A 130 9.30 10.13 13.30
CA MET A 130 8.90 10.84 12.08
C MET A 130 7.71 10.19 11.35
N GLY A 131 7.23 9.03 11.82
CA GLY A 131 6.08 8.33 11.26
C GLY A 131 6.44 7.32 10.16
N VAL A 132 7.70 6.86 10.11
CA VAL A 132 8.09 5.75 9.24
C VAL A 132 7.56 4.44 9.81
N VAL A 133 6.88 3.65 8.98
CA VAL A 133 6.40 2.31 9.32
C VAL A 133 7.57 1.33 9.21
N LEU A 134 8.38 1.24 10.27
CA LEU A 134 9.61 0.44 10.27
C LEU A 134 9.37 -1.05 10.00
N LYS A 135 8.20 -1.60 10.36
CA LYS A 135 7.82 -2.99 10.04
C LYS A 135 7.90 -3.32 8.54
N ARG A 136 7.72 -2.31 7.68
CA ARG A 136 7.83 -2.45 6.22
C ARG A 136 9.13 -1.86 5.69
N ALA A 137 9.54 -0.69 6.21
CA ALA A 137 10.66 0.07 5.67
C ALA A 137 12.02 -0.56 5.92
N HIS A 138 12.22 -1.28 7.02
CA HIS A 138 13.55 -1.77 7.42
C HIS A 138 14.20 -2.74 6.42
N TYR A 139 13.43 -3.39 5.55
CA TYR A 139 13.95 -4.23 4.47
C TYR A 139 14.56 -3.41 3.32
N PHE A 140 14.12 -2.17 3.17
CA PHE A 140 14.36 -1.34 1.98
C PHE A 140 15.23 -0.12 2.27
N ILE A 141 15.69 0.08 3.51
CA ILE A 141 16.47 1.25 3.91
C ILE A 141 17.72 0.90 4.70
N THR A 142 18.71 1.79 4.58
CA THR A 142 19.83 1.92 5.52
C THR A 142 19.76 3.29 6.19
N CYS A 143 20.31 3.38 7.39
CA CYS A 143 20.44 4.61 8.15
C CYS A 143 21.86 4.69 8.69
N GLY A 144 22.63 5.70 8.25
CA GLY A 144 24.06 5.78 8.54
C GLY A 144 24.87 4.59 8.01
N GLY A 145 24.48 4.06 6.87
CA GLY A 145 25.11 2.90 6.22
C GLY A 145 24.80 1.55 6.88
N LYS A 146 23.91 1.50 7.87
CA LYS A 146 23.57 0.27 8.59
C LYS A 146 22.10 -0.12 8.37
N GLN A 147 21.85 -1.41 8.20
CA GLN A 147 20.51 -1.98 8.26
C GLN A 147 20.03 -2.08 9.72
N MET A 148 18.72 -1.99 9.94
CA MET A 148 18.11 -2.17 11.27
C MET A 148 18.33 -3.59 11.80
N TYR A 149 18.18 -4.57 10.92
CA TYR A 149 18.42 -5.99 11.17
C TYR A 149 19.26 -6.57 10.05
N HIS A 150 20.06 -7.56 10.34
CA HIS A 150 20.81 -8.28 9.32
C HIS A 150 19.87 -9.27 8.58
N THR A 151 19.11 -8.74 7.63
CA THR A 151 18.10 -9.49 6.89
C THR A 151 18.54 -9.69 5.43
N PRO A 152 18.31 -10.87 4.84
CA PRO A 152 18.56 -11.09 3.43
C PRO A 152 17.68 -10.15 2.59
N ILE A 153 18.28 -9.54 1.57
CA ILE A 153 17.54 -8.74 0.58
C ILE A 153 17.12 -9.68 -0.56
N GLU A 154 16.20 -10.59 -0.24
CA GLU A 154 15.64 -11.56 -1.17
C GLU A 154 14.13 -11.37 -1.27
N ALA A 155 13.61 -11.31 -2.50
CA ALA A 155 12.18 -11.10 -2.76
C ALA A 155 11.31 -12.14 -2.04
N SER A 156 11.69 -13.41 -2.08
CA SER A 156 10.95 -14.52 -1.46
C SER A 156 10.87 -14.40 0.07
N TYR A 157 11.98 -14.00 0.71
CA TYR A 157 12.05 -13.80 2.15
C TYR A 157 11.19 -12.61 2.58
N ILE A 158 11.41 -11.45 1.95
CA ILE A 158 10.69 -10.21 2.27
C ILE A 158 9.20 -10.38 2.03
N THR A 159 8.80 -11.02 0.92
CA THR A 159 7.39 -11.30 0.60
C THR A 159 6.70 -12.08 1.72
N ARG A 160 7.31 -13.17 2.20
CA ARG A 160 6.74 -13.96 3.31
C ARG A 160 6.55 -13.14 4.58
N GLN A 161 7.49 -12.24 4.88
CA GLN A 161 7.39 -11.36 6.06
C GLN A 161 6.31 -10.29 5.88
N LEU A 162 6.19 -9.71 4.69
CA LEU A 162 5.18 -8.69 4.38
C LEU A 162 3.76 -9.27 4.38
N ILE A 163 3.54 -10.44 3.80
CA ILE A 163 2.25 -11.14 3.81
C ILE A 163 1.80 -11.43 5.25
N SER A 164 2.71 -11.84 6.15
CA SER A 164 2.35 -12.11 7.54
C SER A 164 1.88 -10.87 8.29
N VAL A 165 2.42 -9.70 7.95
CA VAL A 165 2.02 -8.40 8.50
C VAL A 165 0.66 -7.97 7.94
N ASP A 166 0.48 -8.06 6.62
CA ASP A 166 -0.75 -7.64 5.94
C ASP A 166 -1.96 -8.54 6.31
N LYS A 167 -1.74 -9.84 6.58
CA LYS A 167 -2.80 -10.71 7.09
C LYS A 167 -3.35 -10.25 8.44
N LYS A 168 -2.50 -9.75 9.34
CA LYS A 168 -2.95 -9.19 10.61
C LYS A 168 -3.76 -7.91 10.41
N ASP A 169 -3.33 -7.04 9.52
CA ASP A 169 -4.05 -5.80 9.24
C ASP A 169 -5.39 -6.07 8.53
N LEU A 170 -5.44 -7.05 7.62
CA LEU A 170 -6.68 -7.51 6.98
C LEU A 170 -7.63 -8.18 7.98
N TRP A 171 -7.11 -9.03 8.85
CA TRP A 171 -7.89 -9.68 9.91
C TRP A 171 -8.51 -8.65 10.85
N ASN A 172 -7.73 -7.66 11.29
CA ASN A 172 -8.20 -6.57 12.13
C ASN A 172 -9.28 -5.72 11.42
N THR A 173 -9.14 -5.49 10.11
CA THR A 173 -10.13 -4.73 9.33
C THR A 173 -11.43 -5.51 9.15
N GLN A 174 -11.36 -6.82 8.89
CA GLN A 174 -12.53 -7.68 8.78
C GLN A 174 -13.31 -7.78 10.10
N HIS A 175 -12.60 -7.92 11.24
CA HIS A 175 -13.21 -8.04 12.56
C HIS A 175 -13.60 -6.70 13.18
N ALA A 176 -13.00 -5.57 12.74
CA ALA A 176 -13.49 -4.24 13.09
C ALA A 176 -14.89 -3.97 12.51
N ASN A 177 -15.18 -4.53 11.33
CA ASN A 177 -16.53 -4.45 10.75
C ASN A 177 -17.54 -5.38 11.45
N GLU A 178 -17.10 -6.47 12.06
CA GLU A 178 -17.96 -7.35 12.88
C GLU A 178 -18.34 -6.69 14.21
N SER A 179 -17.56 -5.75 14.72
CA SER A 179 -17.91 -4.98 15.93
C SER A 179 -18.99 -3.92 15.71
N PHE A 180 -19.32 -3.60 14.46
CA PHE A 180 -20.45 -2.76 14.08
C PHE A 180 -21.61 -3.65 13.60
N THR A 181 -22.13 -4.51 14.47
CA THR A 181 -23.44 -5.13 14.24
C THR A 181 -24.46 -4.01 14.29
N GLN A 182 -25.05 -3.69 13.14
CA GLN A 182 -26.14 -2.74 13.08
C GLN A 182 -27.29 -3.33 13.89
N MET A 183 -27.47 -2.85 15.12
CA MET A 183 -28.58 -3.26 15.95
C MET A 183 -29.89 -2.83 15.26
N THR A 184 -30.76 -3.79 15.01
CA THR A 184 -32.09 -3.53 14.49
C THR A 184 -32.99 -3.06 15.63
N LEU A 185 -34.09 -2.37 15.31
CA LEU A 185 -35.07 -1.91 16.31
C LEU A 185 -35.63 -3.06 17.17
N THR A 186 -35.62 -4.28 16.67
CA THR A 186 -36.00 -5.51 17.38
C THR A 186 -35.01 -5.91 18.47
N ASP A 187 -33.76 -5.52 18.39
CA ASP A 187 -32.73 -5.81 19.41
C ASP A 187 -32.89 -4.95 20.66
N PHE A 188 -33.72 -3.90 20.61
CA PHE A 188 -34.02 -3.01 21.72
C PHE A 188 -35.30 -3.41 22.50
N GLY A 189 -35.92 -4.55 22.18
CA GLY A 189 -37.04 -5.07 22.95
C GLY A 189 -38.28 -4.17 22.98
N VAL A 190 -38.45 -3.32 21.98
CA VAL A 190 -39.66 -2.48 21.83
C VAL A 190 -40.68 -3.30 21.05
N CYS A 191 -41.61 -3.94 21.81
CA CYS A 191 -42.83 -4.47 21.26
C CYS A 191 -43.80 -3.34 20.97
#